data_65e6e3fe11020dd16d4b60869735f309
#
_entry.id   65e6e3fe11020dd16d4b60869735f309
#
_cell.length_a   1.000
_cell.length_b   1.000
_cell.length_c   1.000
_cell.angle_alpha   90.00
_cell.angle_beta   90.00
_cell.angle_gamma   90.00
#
_symmetry.space_group_name_H-M   'P 1'
#
loop_
_entity.id
_entity.type
_entity.pdbx_description
1 polymer ?
#
loop_
_entity_poly.entity_id
_entity_poly.type
_entity_poly.pdbx_seq_one_letter_code
_entity_poly.pdbx_strand_id
1 'polypeptide(L)'
;MRSPIGARIRNGHPWPHSPFHYQGKTLADWIDRTEPLLELMPHAPATFGLDTEFMRISTFYPRLALIQVVFGERIALIDPVAAIELDALGAVLADPARIVVMHSASEDLEALATRFPGGIAQLFDTQIAAAFAGLGAGLGYQKLVREMLGVELPKAETRSDWLRRPLTPQQIEYAAHDVEHLPALHATLTERVGQRGYTAWFAEDCARLIERARQREPDPEPQTAMRGAAEWMTDRQALLRRVLRWRDATARRTDTPRPWILDDAAALDLSYRPPADANELASRTKGLRGLRTALRAELLALVQRPLDDDERVFEPIPRSPSIREKPLLAALKDVVIARAAELDLPEGLLCARRHLESLLVTRTWPKALDGWRRGVLHDALIVLLP
;
A
#
# COMPACT_ATOMS: atom_id res chain seq x y z
N MET A 1 20.52 30.69 26.51
CA MET A 1 21.06 31.08 25.19
C MET A 1 19.93 30.94 24.18
N ARG A 2 19.54 32.06 23.55
CA ARG A 2 18.38 32.14 22.66
C ARG A 2 18.75 31.61 21.29
N SER A 3 17.96 30.69 20.74
CA SER A 3 18.08 30.19 19.38
C SER A 3 17.62 31.25 18.37
N PRO A 4 18.38 31.56 17.34
CA PRO A 4 17.93 32.49 16.30
C PRO A 4 17.37 31.70 15.12
N ILE A 5 16.06 31.43 15.08
CA ILE A 5 15.39 31.00 13.86
C ILE A 5 14.74 32.27 13.26
N GLY A 6 15.50 33.01 12.46
CA GLY A 6 15.02 34.07 11.63
C GLY A 6 14.99 33.60 10.17
N ALA A 7 13.82 33.19 9.68
CA ALA A 7 13.61 33.01 8.24
C ALA A 7 13.75 34.37 7.55
N ARG A 8 14.85 34.63 6.85
CA ARG A 8 15.01 35.76 5.95
C ARG A 8 14.52 35.40 4.57
N ILE A 9 13.38 35.93 4.18
CA ILE A 9 12.91 35.94 2.80
C ILE A 9 13.88 36.82 2.00
N ARG A 10 14.65 36.23 1.07
CA ARG A 10 15.40 36.98 0.06
C ARG A 10 14.62 36.99 -1.24
N ASN A 11 14.06 38.14 -1.60
CA ASN A 11 13.51 38.44 -2.92
C ASN A 11 14.64 38.44 -3.95
N GLY A 12 14.53 37.58 -5.00
CA GLY A 12 15.47 37.67 -6.11
C GLY A 12 15.67 36.34 -6.90
N HIS A 13 14.79 35.35 -6.81
CA HIS A 13 14.84 34.21 -7.70
C HIS A 13 13.77 34.31 -8.80
N PRO A 14 14.03 33.82 -10.04
CA PRO A 14 13.10 33.91 -11.16
C PRO A 14 11.83 33.02 -11.00
N TRP A 15 11.64 32.38 -9.86
CA TRP A 15 10.50 31.54 -9.55
C TRP A 15 9.70 32.11 -8.39
N PRO A 16 8.35 32.16 -8.47
CA PRO A 16 7.49 32.83 -7.47
C PRO A 16 7.28 32.05 -6.17
N HIS A 17 8.19 31.13 -5.82
CA HIS A 17 8.05 30.25 -4.64
C HIS A 17 8.99 30.70 -3.53
N SER A 18 8.57 30.51 -2.27
CA SER A 18 9.44 30.75 -1.12
C SER A 18 10.30 29.48 -0.91
N PRO A 19 11.60 29.50 -1.30
CA PRO A 19 12.47 28.36 -1.04
C PRO A 19 12.66 28.19 0.47
N PHE A 20 12.52 26.95 0.94
CA PHE A 20 12.80 26.63 2.32
C PHE A 20 14.31 26.44 2.50
N HIS A 21 14.92 27.27 3.35
CA HIS A 21 16.35 27.23 3.63
C HIS A 21 16.62 26.62 5.00
N TYR A 22 17.42 25.57 5.04
CA TYR A 22 17.98 25.01 6.27
C TYR A 22 19.51 25.14 6.24
N GLN A 23 20.10 25.64 7.31
CA GLN A 23 21.54 25.90 7.41
C GLN A 23 22.14 26.68 6.22
N GLY A 24 21.35 27.56 5.60
CA GLY A 24 21.80 28.43 4.50
C GLY A 24 21.72 27.80 3.10
N LYS A 25 21.28 26.53 2.97
CA LYS A 25 21.01 25.86 1.69
C LYS A 25 19.50 25.85 1.40
N THR A 26 19.12 25.99 0.14
CA THR A 26 17.74 25.72 -0.31
C THR A 26 17.51 24.23 -0.21
N LEU A 27 16.61 23.79 0.65
CA LEU A 27 16.30 22.38 0.84
C LEU A 27 15.20 21.93 -0.13
N ALA A 28 14.10 22.69 -0.23
CA ALA A 28 12.97 22.40 -1.11
C ALA A 28 12.15 23.65 -1.39
N ASP A 29 11.41 23.66 -2.50
CA ASP A 29 10.38 24.64 -2.81
C ASP A 29 9.06 24.23 -2.15
N TRP A 30 8.41 25.15 -1.40
CA TRP A 30 7.09 24.92 -0.83
C TRP A 30 6.01 25.40 -1.79
N ILE A 31 5.07 24.52 -2.17
CA ILE A 31 4.01 24.78 -3.13
C ILE A 31 2.64 24.58 -2.47
N ASP A 32 1.98 25.68 -2.15
CA ASP A 32 0.66 25.77 -1.54
C ASP A 32 -0.36 26.57 -2.37
N ARG A 33 -0.02 26.89 -3.62
CA ARG A 33 -0.86 27.61 -4.59
C ARG A 33 -0.78 26.99 -5.97
N THR A 34 -1.82 27.20 -6.76
CA THR A 34 -1.98 26.60 -8.09
C THR A 34 -0.95 27.12 -9.10
N GLU A 35 -0.68 28.44 -9.11
CA GLU A 35 0.20 29.05 -10.10
C GLU A 35 1.63 28.47 -10.06
N PRO A 36 2.29 28.36 -8.87
CA PRO A 36 3.59 27.71 -8.78
C PRO A 36 3.61 26.25 -9.26
N LEU A 37 2.53 25.51 -9.01
CA LEU A 37 2.42 24.14 -9.49
C LEU A 37 2.33 24.09 -11.02
N LEU A 38 1.52 24.96 -11.62
CA LEU A 38 1.39 25.07 -13.08
C LEU A 38 2.72 25.44 -13.76
N GLU A 39 3.55 26.26 -13.09
CA GLU A 39 4.88 26.60 -13.58
C GLU A 39 5.88 25.43 -13.44
N LEU A 40 5.75 24.60 -12.39
CA LEU A 40 6.65 23.47 -12.15
C LEU A 40 6.38 22.29 -13.09
N MET A 41 5.12 21.93 -13.31
CA MET A 41 4.73 20.67 -13.98
C MET A 41 5.26 20.51 -15.42
N PRO A 42 5.35 21.56 -16.28
CA PRO A 42 5.96 21.45 -17.61
C PRO A 42 7.43 21.02 -17.60
N HIS A 43 8.12 21.21 -16.47
CA HIS A 43 9.52 20.83 -16.30
C HIS A 43 9.71 19.41 -15.73
N ALA A 44 8.63 18.67 -15.51
CA ALA A 44 8.72 17.28 -15.04
C ALA A 44 9.51 16.43 -16.03
N PRO A 45 10.61 15.81 -15.62
CA PRO A 45 11.41 14.96 -16.51
C PRO A 45 10.70 13.64 -16.83
N ALA A 46 11.23 12.87 -17.80
CA ALA A 46 10.71 11.55 -18.13
C ALA A 46 10.77 10.56 -16.93
N THR A 47 11.68 10.80 -15.99
CA THR A 47 11.80 9.99 -14.76
C THR A 47 12.01 10.94 -13.59
N PHE A 48 11.20 10.82 -12.55
CA PHE A 48 11.29 11.66 -11.35
C PHE A 48 10.91 10.88 -10.09
N GLY A 49 11.46 11.32 -8.95
CA GLY A 49 11.11 10.73 -7.66
C GLY A 49 9.86 11.36 -7.07
N LEU A 50 9.09 10.53 -6.36
CA LEU A 50 7.91 10.95 -5.61
C LEU A 50 7.78 10.14 -4.32
N ASP A 51 7.31 10.83 -3.27
CA ASP A 51 6.87 10.22 -2.02
C ASP A 51 5.65 10.95 -1.49
N THR A 52 4.95 10.38 -0.50
CA THR A 52 3.78 11.02 0.09
C THR A 52 3.73 10.88 1.60
N GLU A 53 3.23 11.93 2.25
CA GLU A 53 2.78 11.82 3.63
C GLU A 53 1.26 11.85 3.70
N PHE A 54 0.67 10.96 4.48
CA PHE A 54 -0.77 10.86 4.64
C PHE A 54 -1.16 10.40 6.05
N MET A 55 -2.41 10.64 6.42
CA MET A 55 -2.96 10.24 7.73
C MET A 55 -4.14 9.29 7.54
N ARG A 56 -4.11 8.15 8.24
CA ARG A 56 -5.19 7.15 8.27
C ARG A 56 -5.50 6.75 9.72
N ILE A 57 -5.94 7.69 10.56
CA ILE A 57 -6.20 7.43 11.98
C ILE A 57 -7.69 7.15 12.24
N SER A 58 -8.57 7.99 11.69
CA SER A 58 -10.02 7.98 11.96
C SER A 58 -10.87 7.87 10.70
N THR A 59 -10.26 7.65 9.56
CA THR A 59 -10.90 7.58 8.25
C THR A 59 -10.67 6.22 7.59
N PHE A 60 -11.57 5.82 6.71
CA PHE A 60 -11.39 4.66 5.83
C PHE A 60 -10.35 4.95 4.75
N TYR A 61 -10.48 6.13 4.12
CA TYR A 61 -9.54 6.58 3.10
C TYR A 61 -8.35 7.30 3.73
N PRO A 62 -7.12 7.07 3.24
CA PRO A 62 -5.98 7.88 3.65
C PRO A 62 -6.20 9.34 3.22
N ARG A 63 -5.90 10.27 4.12
CA ARG A 63 -5.93 11.70 3.84
C ARG A 63 -4.54 12.15 3.44
N LEU A 64 -4.36 12.45 2.16
CA LEU A 64 -3.09 12.95 1.62
C LEU A 64 -2.74 14.29 2.32
N ALA A 65 -1.55 14.38 2.85
CA ALA A 65 -1.10 15.51 3.67
C ALA A 65 0.08 16.27 3.06
N LEU A 66 0.96 15.58 2.31
CA LEU A 66 2.07 16.19 1.59
C LEU A 66 2.41 15.32 0.39
N ILE A 67 2.86 15.93 -0.71
CA ILE A 67 3.43 15.24 -1.86
C ILE A 67 4.82 15.81 -2.09
N GLN A 68 5.83 14.96 -2.05
CA GLN A 68 7.20 15.31 -2.33
C GLN A 68 7.53 14.88 -3.76
N VAL A 69 8.14 15.77 -4.53
CA VAL A 69 8.68 15.43 -5.85
C VAL A 69 10.11 15.89 -5.99
N VAL A 70 10.92 15.11 -6.70
CA VAL A 70 12.29 15.51 -7.08
C VAL A 70 12.47 15.44 -8.59
N PHE A 71 12.77 16.59 -9.21
CA PHE A 71 13.02 16.77 -10.62
C PHE A 71 14.51 17.10 -10.83
N GLY A 72 15.31 16.05 -11.10
CA GLY A 72 16.77 16.17 -11.07
C GLY A 72 17.28 16.46 -9.66
N GLU A 73 17.81 17.65 -9.43
CA GLU A 73 18.29 18.11 -8.10
C GLU A 73 17.27 19.00 -7.38
N ARG A 74 16.17 19.35 -8.03
CA ARG A 74 15.15 20.24 -7.48
C ARG A 74 14.09 19.45 -6.75
N ILE A 75 13.90 19.73 -5.46
CA ILE A 75 12.85 19.13 -4.63
C ILE A 75 11.71 20.14 -4.46
N ALA A 76 10.47 19.69 -4.62
CA ALA A 76 9.28 20.46 -4.32
C ALA A 76 8.38 19.68 -3.36
N LEU A 77 7.88 20.41 -2.34
CA LEU A 77 6.93 19.93 -1.34
C LEU A 77 5.57 20.58 -1.65
N ILE A 78 4.66 19.78 -2.19
CA ILE A 78 3.34 20.22 -2.64
C ILE A 78 2.35 19.97 -1.51
N ASP A 79 1.64 21.02 -1.08
CA ASP A 79 0.67 20.97 0.03
C ASP A 79 -0.77 20.71 -0.47
N PRO A 80 -1.26 19.45 -0.47
CA PRO A 80 -2.62 19.14 -0.91
C PRO A 80 -3.69 19.54 0.12
N VAL A 81 -3.29 20.00 1.32
CA VAL A 81 -4.20 20.51 2.37
C VAL A 81 -4.57 21.97 2.08
N ALA A 82 -3.73 22.69 1.36
CA ALA A 82 -4.03 24.04 0.88
C ALA A 82 -5.11 24.02 -0.22
N ALA A 83 -5.69 25.19 -0.50
CA ALA A 83 -6.66 25.35 -1.60
C ALA A 83 -5.93 25.44 -2.95
N ILE A 84 -5.41 24.30 -3.41
CA ILE A 84 -4.59 24.17 -4.62
C ILE A 84 -5.26 23.20 -5.62
N GLU A 85 -5.24 23.57 -6.92
CA GLU A 85 -5.63 22.69 -8.01
C GLU A 85 -4.48 21.77 -8.39
N LEU A 86 -4.70 20.44 -8.28
CA LEU A 86 -3.67 19.42 -8.49
C LEU A 86 -3.76 18.72 -9.85
N ASP A 87 -4.63 19.14 -10.74
CA ASP A 87 -4.90 18.47 -12.03
C ASP A 87 -3.66 18.40 -12.94
N ALA A 88 -2.82 19.43 -12.90
CA ALA A 88 -1.55 19.44 -13.63
C ALA A 88 -0.59 18.33 -13.15
N LEU A 89 -0.50 18.09 -11.84
CA LEU A 89 0.25 16.97 -11.29
C LEU A 89 -0.41 15.64 -11.66
N GLY A 90 -1.76 15.55 -11.59
CA GLY A 90 -2.50 14.38 -12.01
C GLY A 90 -2.23 13.99 -13.46
N ALA A 91 -2.14 14.96 -14.37
CA ALA A 91 -1.77 14.75 -15.77
C ALA A 91 -0.35 14.19 -15.93
N VAL A 92 0.61 14.74 -15.16
CA VAL A 92 2.01 14.25 -15.15
C VAL A 92 2.11 12.82 -14.63
N LEU A 93 1.37 12.47 -13.56
CA LEU A 93 1.34 11.10 -13.00
C LEU A 93 0.72 10.08 -13.96
N ALA A 94 -0.31 10.48 -14.69
CA ALA A 94 -1.03 9.63 -15.65
C ALA A 94 -0.35 9.53 -17.04
N ASP A 95 0.73 10.27 -17.28
CA ASP A 95 1.45 10.25 -18.55
C ASP A 95 2.26 8.95 -18.71
N PRO A 96 1.94 8.10 -19.70
CA PRO A 96 2.66 6.84 -19.92
C PRO A 96 4.10 7.02 -20.42
N ALA A 97 4.51 8.23 -20.81
CA ALA A 97 5.89 8.54 -21.14
C ALA A 97 6.75 8.82 -19.91
N ARG A 98 6.17 8.82 -18.71
CA ARG A 98 6.86 9.18 -17.47
C ARG A 98 6.92 8.02 -16.48
N ILE A 99 8.08 7.85 -15.85
CA ILE A 99 8.33 6.88 -14.80
C ILE A 99 8.37 7.62 -13.46
N VAL A 100 7.49 7.24 -12.54
CA VAL A 100 7.50 7.72 -11.16
C VAL A 100 8.33 6.76 -10.31
N VAL A 101 9.39 7.25 -9.70
CA VAL A 101 10.28 6.49 -8.83
C VAL A 101 9.84 6.68 -7.39
N MET A 102 9.55 5.59 -6.70
CA MET A 102 9.10 5.60 -5.31
C MET A 102 9.81 4.50 -4.51
N HIS A 103 9.69 4.53 -3.18
CA HIS A 103 10.19 3.46 -2.31
C HIS A 103 9.04 2.84 -1.54
N SER A 104 8.79 1.52 -1.72
CA SER A 104 7.70 0.80 -1.02
C SER A 104 6.30 1.40 -1.26
N ALA A 105 5.99 1.71 -2.51
CA ALA A 105 4.90 2.58 -2.97
C ALA A 105 3.47 2.11 -2.66
N SER A 106 3.26 0.96 -2.03
CA SER A 106 1.92 0.34 -1.90
C SER A 106 0.88 1.24 -1.21
N GLU A 107 1.25 1.87 -0.09
CA GLU A 107 0.34 2.72 0.69
C GLU A 107 0.21 4.12 0.06
N ASP A 108 1.29 4.63 -0.54
CA ASP A 108 1.30 5.91 -1.27
C ASP A 108 0.39 5.88 -2.49
N LEU A 109 0.40 4.76 -3.24
CA LEU A 109 -0.51 4.57 -4.37
C LEU A 109 -1.98 4.60 -3.92
N GLU A 110 -2.32 4.04 -2.74
CA GLU A 110 -3.66 4.17 -2.16
C GLU A 110 -3.98 5.63 -1.80
N ALA A 111 -3.03 6.35 -1.19
CA ALA A 111 -3.22 7.74 -0.81
C ALA A 111 -3.39 8.64 -2.04
N LEU A 112 -2.54 8.49 -3.04
CA LEU A 112 -2.62 9.22 -4.32
C LEU A 112 -3.94 8.93 -5.04
N ALA A 113 -4.40 7.68 -5.02
CA ALA A 113 -5.66 7.28 -5.67
C ALA A 113 -6.89 7.99 -5.09
N THR A 114 -6.85 8.54 -3.89
CA THR A 114 -7.94 9.34 -3.33
C THR A 114 -8.08 10.69 -4.03
N ARG A 115 -7.00 11.25 -4.54
CA ARG A 115 -6.94 12.56 -5.19
C ARG A 115 -6.78 12.48 -6.71
N PHE A 116 -6.08 11.45 -7.21
CA PHE A 116 -5.76 11.27 -8.62
C PHE A 116 -6.42 9.99 -9.17
N PRO A 117 -7.66 10.07 -9.69
CA PRO A 117 -8.37 8.89 -10.22
C PRO A 117 -7.65 8.16 -11.36
N GLY A 118 -6.84 8.87 -12.16
CA GLY A 118 -6.01 8.30 -13.21
C GLY A 118 -4.83 7.48 -12.70
N GLY A 119 -4.44 7.71 -11.45
CA GLY A 119 -3.30 7.05 -10.82
C GLY A 119 -1.97 7.36 -11.48
N ILE A 120 -0.98 6.54 -11.22
CA ILE A 120 0.35 6.58 -11.84
C ILE A 120 0.35 5.64 -13.05
N ALA A 121 0.91 6.11 -14.20
CA ALA A 121 0.96 5.30 -15.41
C ALA A 121 2.10 4.28 -15.38
N GLN A 122 3.29 4.67 -14.93
CA GLN A 122 4.47 3.82 -14.79
C GLN A 122 5.17 4.06 -13.45
N LEU A 123 5.51 2.97 -12.77
CA LEU A 123 6.16 2.97 -11.46
C LEU A 123 7.52 2.27 -11.53
N PHE A 124 8.50 2.84 -10.86
CA PHE A 124 9.74 2.18 -10.47
C PHE A 124 9.81 2.15 -8.93
N ASP A 125 9.49 1.00 -8.33
CA ASP A 125 9.61 0.83 -6.87
C ASP A 125 11.02 0.37 -6.50
N THR A 126 11.76 1.23 -5.80
CA THR A 126 13.16 0.96 -5.43
C THR A 126 13.32 -0.17 -4.44
N GLN A 127 12.30 -0.49 -3.63
CA GLN A 127 12.33 -1.65 -2.71
C GLN A 127 12.19 -2.96 -3.49
N ILE A 128 11.30 -3.01 -4.49
CA ILE A 128 11.17 -4.16 -5.40
C ILE A 128 12.45 -4.30 -6.23
N ALA A 129 12.97 -3.20 -6.79
CA ALA A 129 14.20 -3.21 -7.57
C ALA A 129 15.39 -3.73 -6.73
N ALA A 130 15.50 -3.34 -5.45
CA ALA A 130 16.52 -3.83 -4.53
C ALA A 130 16.47 -5.36 -4.37
N ALA A 131 15.28 -5.96 -4.30
CA ALA A 131 15.12 -7.41 -4.20
C ALA A 131 15.62 -8.11 -5.48
N PHE A 132 15.30 -7.61 -6.67
CA PHE A 132 15.82 -8.12 -7.94
C PHE A 132 17.31 -7.84 -8.15
N ALA A 133 17.82 -6.77 -7.55
CA ALA A 133 19.24 -6.43 -7.56
C ALA A 133 20.11 -7.31 -6.62
N GLY A 134 19.51 -8.26 -5.89
CA GLY A 134 20.20 -9.16 -4.96
C GLY A 134 20.55 -8.53 -3.61
N LEU A 135 19.89 -7.44 -3.22
CA LEU A 135 20.10 -6.76 -1.94
C LEU A 135 19.20 -7.29 -0.82
N GLY A 136 18.30 -8.24 -1.14
CA GLY A 136 17.31 -8.78 -0.22
C GLY A 136 15.94 -8.11 -0.34
N ALA A 137 14.91 -8.76 0.23
CA ALA A 137 13.54 -8.26 0.21
C ALA A 137 13.26 -7.32 1.39
N GLY A 138 12.40 -6.31 1.17
CA GLY A 138 11.89 -5.45 2.24
C GLY A 138 12.93 -4.49 2.84
N LEU A 139 13.97 -4.14 2.07
CA LEU A 139 14.94 -3.13 2.51
C LEU A 139 14.23 -1.79 2.70
N GLY A 140 14.40 -1.14 3.86
CA GLY A 140 13.91 0.23 4.07
C GLY A 140 14.79 1.27 3.38
N TYR A 141 14.20 2.43 3.06
CA TYR A 141 14.84 3.49 2.27
C TYR A 141 16.21 3.92 2.80
N GLN A 142 16.32 4.27 4.08
CA GLN A 142 17.59 4.70 4.69
C GLN A 142 18.70 3.65 4.52
N LYS A 143 18.35 2.36 4.72
CA LYS A 143 19.30 1.26 4.55
C LYS A 143 19.71 1.12 3.08
N LEU A 144 18.76 1.23 2.16
CA LEU A 144 19.02 1.16 0.72
C LEU A 144 19.94 2.30 0.26
N VAL A 145 19.68 3.54 0.68
CA VAL A 145 20.52 4.72 0.40
C VAL A 145 21.94 4.50 0.92
N ARG A 146 22.09 4.03 2.16
CA ARG A 146 23.40 3.74 2.75
C ARG A 146 24.14 2.66 1.96
N GLU A 147 23.51 1.54 1.63
CA GLU A 147 24.14 0.42 0.95
C GLU A 147 24.52 0.73 -0.51
N MET A 148 23.68 1.53 -1.20
CA MET A 148 23.89 1.82 -2.61
C MET A 148 24.69 3.08 -2.88
N LEU A 149 24.55 4.08 -2.03
CA LEU A 149 25.12 5.41 -2.25
C LEU A 149 26.16 5.82 -1.18
N GLY A 150 26.28 5.06 -0.09
CA GLY A 150 27.20 5.37 1.02
C GLY A 150 26.77 6.60 1.85
N VAL A 151 25.49 7.02 1.73
CA VAL A 151 24.97 8.20 2.43
C VAL A 151 24.19 7.77 3.68
N GLU A 152 24.49 8.39 4.82
CA GLU A 152 23.74 8.20 6.06
C GLU A 152 22.64 9.27 6.15
N LEU A 153 21.37 8.85 6.20
CA LEU A 153 20.24 9.73 6.41
C LEU A 153 19.93 9.93 7.90
N PRO A 154 19.40 11.09 8.31
CA PRO A 154 18.92 11.34 9.67
C PRO A 154 17.85 10.29 10.07
N LYS A 155 17.64 10.12 11.39
CA LYS A 155 16.58 9.24 11.90
C LYS A 155 15.21 9.80 11.52
N ALA A 156 14.31 8.88 11.10
CA ALA A 156 12.98 9.19 10.62
C ALA A 156 12.07 9.86 11.68
N GLU A 157 11.27 10.81 11.25
CA GLU A 157 10.13 11.43 11.97
C GLU A 157 8.85 10.58 11.79
N THR A 158 8.81 9.38 12.37
CA THR A 158 7.82 8.33 12.06
C THR A 158 6.42 8.55 12.66
N ARG A 159 6.17 9.57 13.48
CA ARG A 159 4.88 9.77 14.19
C ARG A 159 4.47 11.25 14.27
N SER A 160 4.58 11.97 13.17
CA SER A 160 4.19 13.38 13.11
C SER A 160 2.75 13.55 12.64
N ASP A 161 2.07 14.60 13.10
CA ASP A 161 0.79 15.03 12.53
C ASP A 161 1.05 15.83 11.24
N TRP A 162 1.02 15.10 10.12
CA TRP A 162 1.26 15.66 8.80
C TRP A 162 0.15 16.56 8.27
N LEU A 163 -1.04 16.52 8.88
CA LEU A 163 -2.16 17.43 8.52
C LEU A 163 -2.06 18.78 9.19
N ARG A 164 -1.22 18.91 10.23
CA ARG A 164 -1.02 20.17 10.94
C ARG A 164 -0.25 21.17 10.06
N ARG A 165 -0.64 22.44 10.13
CA ARG A 165 0.06 23.56 9.47
C ARG A 165 0.40 24.66 10.47
N PRO A 166 1.55 25.34 10.31
CA PRO A 166 2.63 25.00 9.38
C PRO A 166 3.35 23.70 9.81
N LEU A 167 4.02 23.02 8.87
CA LEU A 167 4.93 21.93 9.20
C LEU A 167 6.16 22.47 9.94
N THR A 168 6.74 21.63 10.79
CA THR A 168 7.98 21.97 11.48
C THR A 168 9.18 21.91 10.51
N PRO A 169 10.28 22.62 10.80
CA PRO A 169 11.50 22.50 10.00
C PRO A 169 12.01 21.06 9.86
N GLN A 170 11.89 20.27 10.93
CA GLN A 170 12.27 18.85 10.94
C GLN A 170 11.41 17.99 10.00
N GLN A 171 10.08 18.24 9.96
CA GLN A 171 9.18 17.58 9.01
C GLN A 171 9.54 17.93 7.56
N ILE A 172 9.85 19.18 7.28
CA ILE A 172 10.24 19.63 5.93
C ILE A 172 11.57 19.00 5.51
N GLU A 173 12.55 18.97 6.42
CA GLU A 173 13.85 18.31 6.18
C GLU A 173 13.68 16.81 5.93
N TYR A 174 12.90 16.14 6.75
CA TYR A 174 12.58 14.74 6.59
C TYR A 174 11.93 14.46 5.22
N ALA A 175 10.86 15.19 4.88
CA ALA A 175 10.14 15.03 3.62
C ALA A 175 11.02 15.29 2.38
N ALA A 176 11.98 16.21 2.46
CA ALA A 176 12.92 16.43 1.37
C ALA A 176 13.90 15.26 1.21
N HIS A 177 14.39 14.69 2.32
CA HIS A 177 15.31 13.55 2.30
C HIS A 177 14.67 12.26 1.78
N ASP A 178 13.35 12.07 1.92
CA ASP A 178 12.65 10.87 1.43
C ASP A 178 12.64 10.77 -0.10
N VAL A 179 12.84 11.88 -0.82
CA VAL A 179 12.89 11.88 -2.28
C VAL A 179 14.27 12.22 -2.86
N GLU A 180 15.15 12.88 -2.11
CA GLU A 180 16.43 13.43 -2.58
C GLU A 180 17.28 12.40 -3.35
N HIS A 181 17.31 11.17 -2.88
CA HIS A 181 18.17 10.12 -3.44
C HIS A 181 17.47 9.18 -4.41
N LEU A 182 16.16 9.33 -4.65
CA LEU A 182 15.41 8.46 -5.57
C LEU A 182 15.98 8.46 -7.00
N PRO A 183 16.41 9.61 -7.59
CA PRO A 183 17.01 9.59 -8.93
C PRO A 183 18.32 8.78 -9.01
N ALA A 184 19.19 8.89 -8.01
CA ALA A 184 20.45 8.16 -7.95
C ALA A 184 20.20 6.65 -7.73
N LEU A 185 19.27 6.29 -6.84
CA LEU A 185 18.84 4.90 -6.65
C LEU A 185 18.24 4.32 -7.92
N HIS A 186 17.40 5.07 -8.64
CA HIS A 186 16.82 4.63 -9.90
C HIS A 186 17.91 4.27 -10.91
N ALA A 187 18.88 5.16 -11.12
CA ALA A 187 19.97 4.93 -12.08
C ALA A 187 20.75 3.65 -11.76
N THR A 188 21.20 3.52 -10.51
CA THR A 188 22.03 2.39 -10.05
C THR A 188 21.25 1.06 -10.05
N LEU A 189 20.00 1.08 -9.58
CA LEU A 189 19.17 -0.13 -9.52
C LEU A 189 18.72 -0.58 -10.92
N THR A 190 18.43 0.35 -11.84
CA THR A 190 18.09 0.03 -13.23
C THR A 190 19.23 -0.74 -13.90
N GLU A 191 20.47 -0.25 -13.76
CA GLU A 191 21.64 -0.93 -14.30
C GLU A 191 21.80 -2.33 -13.69
N ARG A 192 21.73 -2.43 -12.36
CA ARG A 192 21.95 -3.69 -11.64
C ARG A 192 20.88 -4.75 -11.93
N VAL A 193 19.60 -4.35 -11.98
CA VAL A 193 18.48 -5.24 -12.36
C VAL A 193 18.64 -5.68 -13.84
N GLY A 194 19.07 -4.79 -14.73
CA GLY A 194 19.35 -5.07 -16.14
C GLY A 194 20.48 -6.07 -16.31
N GLN A 195 21.62 -5.87 -15.62
CA GLN A 195 22.76 -6.80 -15.65
C GLN A 195 22.40 -8.21 -15.19
N ARG A 196 21.41 -8.34 -14.28
CA ARG A 196 20.91 -9.62 -13.79
C ARG A 196 19.81 -10.23 -14.68
N GLY A 197 19.36 -9.52 -15.73
CA GLY A 197 18.34 -10.00 -16.66
C GLY A 197 16.90 -9.96 -16.13
N TYR A 198 16.62 -9.22 -15.04
CA TYR A 198 15.32 -9.23 -14.37
C TYR A 198 14.41 -8.05 -14.69
N THR A 199 14.76 -7.23 -15.68
CA THR A 199 14.00 -6.01 -16.03
C THR A 199 12.52 -6.30 -16.29
N ALA A 200 12.19 -7.36 -17.05
CA ALA A 200 10.80 -7.69 -17.37
C ALA A 200 9.99 -8.15 -16.13
N TRP A 201 10.61 -8.95 -15.25
CA TRP A 201 9.97 -9.42 -14.02
C TRP A 201 9.74 -8.28 -13.02
N PHE A 202 10.72 -7.41 -12.89
CA PHE A 202 10.60 -6.19 -12.08
C PHE A 202 9.47 -5.28 -12.58
N ALA A 203 9.43 -5.03 -13.91
CA ALA A 203 8.37 -4.20 -14.49
C ALA A 203 6.97 -4.81 -14.28
N GLU A 204 6.85 -6.13 -14.38
CA GLU A 204 5.58 -6.83 -14.09
C GLU A 204 5.15 -6.64 -12.63
N ASP A 205 6.08 -6.73 -11.67
CA ASP A 205 5.75 -6.54 -10.25
C ASP A 205 5.34 -5.09 -9.94
N CYS A 206 5.99 -4.09 -10.54
CA CYS A 206 5.57 -2.69 -10.43
C CYS A 206 4.18 -2.46 -11.06
N ALA A 207 3.91 -3.04 -12.24
CA ALA A 207 2.59 -2.94 -12.88
C ALA A 207 1.48 -3.58 -12.00
N ARG A 208 1.78 -4.68 -11.30
CA ARG A 208 0.85 -5.31 -10.34
C ARG A 208 0.54 -4.41 -9.14
N LEU A 209 1.49 -3.61 -8.66
CA LEU A 209 1.21 -2.62 -7.60
C LEU A 209 0.25 -1.55 -8.08
N ILE A 210 0.50 -0.98 -9.28
CA ILE A 210 -0.40 0.01 -9.89
C ILE A 210 -1.81 -0.57 -10.05
N GLU A 211 -1.92 -1.76 -10.63
CA GLU A 211 -3.22 -2.42 -10.86
C GLU A 211 -3.96 -2.66 -9.55
N ARG A 212 -3.27 -3.11 -8.51
CA ARG A 212 -3.86 -3.31 -7.17
C ARG A 212 -4.38 -2.00 -6.58
N ALA A 213 -3.64 -0.91 -6.73
CA ALA A 213 -4.06 0.41 -6.25
C ALA A 213 -5.26 0.98 -7.04
N ARG A 214 -5.40 0.61 -8.33
CA ARG A 214 -6.56 0.95 -9.17
C ARG A 214 -7.81 0.16 -8.82
N GLN A 215 -7.66 -1.04 -8.29
CA GLN A 215 -8.76 -1.90 -7.88
C GLN A 215 -9.44 -1.34 -6.63
N ARG A 216 -10.42 -0.46 -6.83
CA ARG A 216 -11.20 0.17 -5.74
C ARG A 216 -12.45 -0.63 -5.37
N GLU A 217 -12.77 -1.66 -6.14
CA GLU A 217 -13.92 -2.51 -5.88
C GLU A 217 -13.77 -3.22 -4.53
N PRO A 218 -14.86 -3.33 -3.77
CA PRO A 218 -14.87 -4.14 -2.57
C PRO A 218 -14.48 -5.59 -2.88
N ASP A 219 -13.71 -6.20 -1.98
CA ASP A 219 -13.43 -7.63 -2.08
C ASP A 219 -14.75 -8.42 -2.07
N PRO A 220 -15.06 -9.21 -3.10
CA PRO A 220 -16.29 -10.02 -3.14
C PRO A 220 -16.25 -11.19 -2.15
N GLU A 221 -15.06 -11.64 -1.72
CA GLU A 221 -14.86 -12.81 -0.87
C GLU A 221 -14.04 -12.49 0.41
N PRO A 222 -14.41 -11.46 1.21
CA PRO A 222 -13.62 -10.98 2.33
C PRO A 222 -13.50 -12.02 3.46
N GLN A 223 -14.40 -13.01 3.54
CA GLN A 223 -14.35 -14.08 4.53
C GLN A 223 -13.14 -14.99 4.33
N THR A 224 -12.57 -15.09 3.13
CA THR A 224 -11.42 -15.95 2.85
C THR A 224 -10.19 -15.58 3.68
N ALA A 225 -10.10 -14.34 4.17
CA ALA A 225 -9.09 -13.89 5.11
C ALA A 225 -9.32 -14.38 6.55
N MET A 226 -10.53 -14.83 6.90
CA MET A 226 -10.94 -15.20 8.25
C MET A 226 -10.68 -16.69 8.54
N ARG A 227 -9.43 -17.12 8.51
CA ARG A 227 -9.02 -18.53 8.61
C ARG A 227 -9.57 -19.27 9.83
N GLY A 228 -9.86 -18.58 10.94
CA GLY A 228 -10.48 -19.16 12.14
C GLY A 228 -11.90 -19.71 11.91
N ALA A 229 -12.55 -19.32 10.82
CA ALA A 229 -13.90 -19.79 10.44
C ALA A 229 -13.89 -20.86 9.33
N ALA A 230 -12.72 -21.40 8.96
CA ALA A 230 -12.60 -22.36 7.86
C ALA A 230 -13.40 -23.65 8.09
N GLU A 231 -13.51 -24.11 9.34
CA GLU A 231 -14.24 -25.32 9.72
C GLU A 231 -15.73 -25.07 10.02
N TRP A 232 -16.21 -23.83 9.81
CA TRP A 232 -17.62 -23.53 10.04
C TRP A 232 -18.50 -24.12 8.92
N MET A 233 -19.77 -24.39 9.28
CA MET A 233 -20.79 -24.77 8.31
C MET A 233 -20.94 -23.69 7.24
N THR A 234 -21.27 -24.08 6.03
CA THR A 234 -21.40 -23.22 4.84
C THR A 234 -22.28 -22.00 5.11
N ASP A 235 -23.44 -22.16 5.75
CA ASP A 235 -24.33 -21.05 6.05
C ASP A 235 -23.70 -20.02 7.02
N ARG A 236 -22.81 -20.46 7.92
CA ARG A 236 -22.10 -19.54 8.80
C ARG A 236 -20.99 -18.76 8.10
N GLN A 237 -20.30 -19.42 7.16
CA GLN A 237 -19.34 -18.73 6.31
C GLN A 237 -20.03 -17.75 5.35
N ALA A 238 -21.18 -18.09 4.78
CA ALA A 238 -21.99 -17.20 3.95
C ALA A 238 -22.47 -15.97 4.74
N LEU A 239 -22.95 -16.17 5.98
CA LEU A 239 -23.33 -15.07 6.86
C LEU A 239 -22.13 -14.18 7.20
N LEU A 240 -20.97 -14.76 7.47
CA LEU A 240 -19.73 -14.00 7.71
C LEU A 240 -19.36 -13.16 6.49
N ARG A 241 -19.43 -13.73 5.29
CA ARG A 241 -19.22 -12.98 4.03
C ARG A 241 -20.17 -11.79 3.92
N ARG A 242 -21.46 -11.99 4.16
CA ARG A 242 -22.49 -10.92 4.18
C ARG A 242 -22.13 -9.81 5.15
N VAL A 243 -21.78 -10.15 6.39
CA VAL A 243 -21.41 -9.20 7.45
C VAL A 243 -20.16 -8.42 7.08
N LEU A 244 -19.13 -9.07 6.57
CA LEU A 244 -17.88 -8.42 6.17
C LEU A 244 -18.06 -7.49 4.96
N ARG A 245 -18.88 -7.87 3.98
CA ARG A 245 -19.23 -7.00 2.84
C ARG A 245 -20.03 -5.78 3.29
N TRP A 246 -21.00 -5.95 4.19
CA TRP A 246 -21.73 -4.84 4.80
C TRP A 246 -20.78 -3.91 5.58
N ARG A 247 -19.85 -4.48 6.36
CA ARG A 247 -18.84 -3.72 7.11
C ARG A 247 -18.00 -2.85 6.17
N ASP A 248 -17.49 -3.42 5.08
CA ASP A 248 -16.69 -2.70 4.09
C ASP A 248 -17.48 -1.59 3.42
N ALA A 249 -18.68 -1.89 2.93
CA ALA A 249 -19.56 -0.90 2.33
C ALA A 249 -19.90 0.25 3.28
N THR A 250 -20.16 -0.06 4.55
CA THR A 250 -20.46 0.94 5.60
C THR A 250 -19.23 1.78 5.91
N ALA A 251 -18.05 1.16 6.05
CA ALA A 251 -16.80 1.85 6.30
C ALA A 251 -16.48 2.85 5.18
N ARG A 252 -16.64 2.46 3.93
CA ARG A 252 -16.47 3.34 2.75
C ARG A 252 -17.48 4.49 2.72
N ARG A 253 -18.77 4.19 2.93
CA ARG A 253 -19.87 5.17 2.92
C ARG A 253 -19.73 6.22 4.01
N THR A 254 -19.22 5.83 5.18
CA THR A 254 -19.10 6.72 6.35
C THR A 254 -17.69 7.26 6.57
N ASP A 255 -16.76 6.93 5.67
CA ASP A 255 -15.33 7.21 5.79
C ASP A 255 -14.79 6.88 7.19
N THR A 256 -15.11 5.70 7.69
CA THR A 256 -14.77 5.26 9.05
C THR A 256 -13.96 3.95 8.98
N PRO A 257 -12.90 3.77 9.78
CA PRO A 257 -12.12 2.52 9.76
C PRO A 257 -13.00 1.29 9.99
N ARG A 258 -12.77 0.21 9.22
CA ARG A 258 -13.52 -1.05 9.35
C ARG A 258 -13.61 -1.57 10.79
N PRO A 259 -12.51 -1.57 11.60
CA PRO A 259 -12.59 -2.03 12.99
C PRO A 259 -13.41 -1.15 13.91
N TRP A 260 -13.65 0.13 13.55
CA TRP A 260 -14.53 1.00 14.32
C TRP A 260 -16.00 0.73 14.04
N ILE A 261 -16.34 0.29 12.82
CA ILE A 261 -17.69 -0.17 12.46
C ILE A 261 -17.95 -1.53 13.11
N LEU A 262 -17.09 -2.51 12.84
CA LEU A 262 -17.16 -3.86 13.39
C LEU A 262 -15.77 -4.50 13.28
N ASP A 263 -15.14 -4.83 14.40
CA ASP A 263 -13.86 -5.53 14.40
C ASP A 263 -14.03 -7.01 13.98
N ASP A 264 -12.91 -7.67 13.72
CA ASP A 264 -12.94 -9.06 13.23
C ASP A 264 -13.52 -10.03 14.27
N ALA A 265 -13.27 -9.79 15.55
CA ALA A 265 -13.79 -10.64 16.63
C ALA A 265 -15.32 -10.54 16.72
N ALA A 266 -15.86 -9.32 16.66
CA ALA A 266 -17.30 -9.11 16.64
C ALA A 266 -17.96 -9.63 15.36
N ALA A 267 -17.30 -9.47 14.19
CA ALA A 267 -17.80 -10.03 12.93
C ALA A 267 -17.91 -11.55 12.99
N LEU A 268 -16.89 -12.24 13.49
CA LEU A 268 -16.89 -13.70 13.69
C LEU A 268 -17.97 -14.09 14.72
N ASP A 269 -18.04 -13.44 15.88
CA ASP A 269 -18.97 -13.77 16.92
C ASP A 269 -20.45 -13.63 16.48
N LEU A 270 -20.79 -12.50 15.84
CA LEU A 270 -22.16 -12.24 15.34
C LEU A 270 -22.56 -13.16 14.18
N SER A 271 -21.60 -13.58 13.36
CA SER A 271 -21.87 -14.51 12.26
C SER A 271 -22.02 -15.94 12.73
N TYR A 272 -21.28 -16.35 13.76
CA TYR A 272 -21.38 -17.67 14.35
C TYR A 272 -22.67 -17.85 15.16
N ARG A 273 -23.03 -16.85 15.96
CA ARG A 273 -24.25 -16.81 16.79
C ARG A 273 -24.97 -15.47 16.55
N PRO A 274 -25.88 -15.38 15.58
CA PRO A 274 -26.66 -14.15 15.35
C PRO A 274 -27.41 -13.72 16.62
N PRO A 275 -27.40 -12.43 16.97
CA PRO A 275 -28.11 -11.91 18.14
C PRO A 275 -29.62 -12.02 17.94
N ALA A 276 -30.35 -12.34 19.02
CA ALA A 276 -31.78 -12.48 19.00
C ALA A 276 -32.49 -11.12 18.91
N ASP A 277 -31.92 -10.09 19.54
CA ASP A 277 -32.52 -8.76 19.58
C ASP A 277 -31.48 -7.62 19.65
N ALA A 278 -32.00 -6.39 19.70
CA ALA A 278 -31.17 -5.17 19.72
C ALA A 278 -30.36 -5.03 21.02
N ASN A 279 -30.85 -5.55 22.15
CA ASN A 279 -30.16 -5.45 23.45
C ASN A 279 -28.93 -6.39 23.45
N GLU A 280 -29.12 -7.62 22.98
CA GLU A 280 -28.01 -8.57 22.83
C GLU A 280 -26.95 -8.02 21.86
N LEU A 281 -27.36 -7.51 20.67
CA LEU A 281 -26.42 -6.88 19.73
C LEU A 281 -25.68 -5.71 20.40
N ALA A 282 -26.38 -4.82 21.08
CA ALA A 282 -25.76 -3.66 21.75
C ALA A 282 -24.73 -4.07 22.80
N SER A 283 -25.03 -5.13 23.58
CA SER A 283 -24.12 -5.67 24.58
C SER A 283 -22.83 -6.23 23.93
N ARG A 284 -22.98 -7.03 22.85
CA ARG A 284 -21.84 -7.70 22.15
C ARG A 284 -21.01 -6.75 21.29
N THR A 285 -21.54 -5.57 20.96
CA THR A 285 -20.83 -4.54 20.17
C THR A 285 -20.48 -3.31 21.01
N LYS A 286 -20.45 -3.44 22.33
CA LYS A 286 -20.10 -2.36 23.25
C LYS A 286 -18.67 -1.88 22.97
N GLY A 287 -18.49 -0.56 22.83
CA GLY A 287 -17.17 0.05 22.60
C GLY A 287 -16.83 0.30 21.14
N LEU A 288 -17.59 -0.22 20.17
CA LEU A 288 -17.38 0.07 18.75
C LEU A 288 -17.84 1.50 18.43
N ARG A 289 -16.86 2.40 18.21
CA ARG A 289 -17.07 3.85 18.09
C ARG A 289 -17.87 4.26 16.85
N GLY A 290 -17.69 3.53 15.75
CA GLY A 290 -18.35 3.80 14.47
C GLY A 290 -19.73 3.17 14.34
N LEU A 291 -20.07 2.17 15.17
CA LEU A 291 -21.34 1.45 15.09
C LEU A 291 -22.45 2.19 15.85
N ARG A 292 -23.00 3.24 15.22
CA ARG A 292 -24.08 4.07 15.76
C ARG A 292 -25.42 3.32 15.77
N THR A 293 -26.44 3.84 16.48
CA THR A 293 -27.75 3.20 16.64
C THR A 293 -28.41 2.79 15.34
N ALA A 294 -28.40 3.65 14.32
CA ALA A 294 -28.97 3.33 13.01
C ALA A 294 -28.24 2.15 12.34
N LEU A 295 -26.91 2.11 12.43
CA LEU A 295 -26.09 1.02 11.87
C LEU A 295 -26.27 -0.29 12.66
N ARG A 296 -26.53 -0.23 13.97
CA ARG A 296 -26.91 -1.41 14.77
C ARG A 296 -28.23 -2.01 14.30
N ALA A 297 -29.24 -1.17 14.05
CA ALA A 297 -30.51 -1.65 13.50
C ALA A 297 -30.35 -2.30 12.12
N GLU A 298 -29.54 -1.67 11.25
CA GLU A 298 -29.21 -2.21 9.92
C GLU A 298 -28.49 -3.57 10.04
N LEU A 299 -27.47 -3.67 10.93
CA LEU A 299 -26.73 -4.91 11.17
C LEU A 299 -27.62 -6.01 11.76
N LEU A 300 -28.51 -5.69 12.70
CA LEU A 300 -29.44 -6.66 13.29
C LEU A 300 -30.34 -7.25 12.22
N ALA A 301 -30.96 -6.40 11.41
CA ALA A 301 -31.81 -6.85 10.29
C ALA A 301 -31.02 -7.72 9.28
N LEU A 302 -29.75 -7.31 9.01
CA LEU A 302 -28.85 -8.05 8.11
C LEU A 302 -28.57 -9.48 8.61
N VAL A 303 -28.22 -9.65 9.88
CA VAL A 303 -27.83 -10.96 10.43
C VAL A 303 -29.03 -11.86 10.70
N GLN A 304 -30.24 -11.31 10.87
CA GLN A 304 -31.48 -12.06 11.09
C GLN A 304 -32.18 -12.45 9.77
N ARG A 305 -31.89 -11.76 8.66
CA ARG A 305 -32.45 -12.11 7.36
C ARG A 305 -31.96 -13.50 6.92
N PRO A 306 -32.85 -14.40 6.48
CA PRO A 306 -32.43 -15.68 5.90
C PRO A 306 -31.42 -15.48 4.73
N LEU A 307 -30.54 -16.45 4.54
CA LEU A 307 -29.65 -16.47 3.38
C LEU A 307 -30.45 -16.85 2.14
N ASP A 308 -30.22 -16.14 1.03
CA ASP A 308 -30.72 -16.53 -0.27
C ASP A 308 -29.76 -17.52 -0.98
N ASP A 309 -30.17 -18.04 -2.12
CA ASP A 309 -29.38 -19.06 -2.82
C ASP A 309 -28.10 -18.49 -3.43
N ASP A 310 -28.13 -17.23 -3.87
CA ASP A 310 -26.95 -16.54 -4.43
C ASP A 310 -25.89 -16.30 -3.35
N GLU A 311 -26.31 -16.03 -2.12
CA GLU A 311 -25.41 -15.83 -0.99
C GLU A 311 -24.71 -17.11 -0.54
N ARG A 312 -25.25 -18.29 -0.88
CA ARG A 312 -24.64 -19.60 -0.61
C ARG A 312 -23.61 -20.01 -1.66
N VAL A 313 -23.53 -19.26 -2.77
CA VAL A 313 -22.51 -19.45 -3.81
C VAL A 313 -21.36 -18.49 -3.51
N PHE A 314 -20.28 -18.98 -2.96
CA PHE A 314 -19.10 -18.20 -2.58
C PHE A 314 -17.85 -19.08 -2.52
N GLU A 315 -16.67 -18.45 -2.48
CA GLU A 315 -15.40 -19.14 -2.25
C GLU A 315 -15.28 -19.53 -0.77
N PRO A 316 -15.20 -20.82 -0.44
CA PRO A 316 -15.05 -21.26 0.95
C PRO A 316 -13.76 -20.74 1.58
N ILE A 317 -13.80 -20.52 2.89
CA ILE A 317 -12.61 -20.09 3.63
C ILE A 317 -11.56 -21.22 3.55
N PRO A 318 -10.33 -20.93 3.06
CA PRO A 318 -9.30 -21.95 2.95
C PRO A 318 -8.93 -22.49 4.34
N ARG A 319 -9.04 -23.81 4.52
CA ARG A 319 -8.59 -24.46 5.74
C ARG A 319 -7.06 -24.42 5.86
N SER A 320 -6.56 -24.59 7.06
CA SER A 320 -5.13 -24.81 7.26
C SER A 320 -4.73 -26.22 6.79
N PRO A 321 -3.48 -26.40 6.29
CA PRO A 321 -2.97 -27.72 5.98
C PRO A 321 -3.03 -28.66 7.19
N SER A 322 -3.55 -29.88 7.00
CA SER A 322 -3.63 -30.92 8.02
C SER A 322 -2.22 -31.41 8.43
N ILE A 323 -2.14 -32.13 9.54
CA ILE A 323 -0.90 -32.75 10.00
C ILE A 323 -0.29 -33.67 8.92
N ARG A 324 -1.13 -34.39 8.17
CA ARG A 324 -0.70 -35.31 7.08
C ARG A 324 -0.17 -34.57 5.86
N GLU A 325 -0.57 -33.31 5.67
CA GLU A 325 -0.14 -32.45 4.55
C GLU A 325 1.13 -31.62 4.86
N LYS A 326 1.54 -31.56 6.14
CA LYS A 326 2.76 -30.83 6.52
C LYS A 326 4.04 -31.27 5.80
N PRO A 327 4.31 -32.58 5.60
CA PRO A 327 5.48 -33.00 4.83
C PRO A 327 5.46 -32.51 3.38
N LEU A 328 4.28 -32.55 2.74
CA LEU A 328 4.12 -32.04 1.38
C LEU A 328 4.29 -30.52 1.30
N LEU A 329 3.77 -29.78 2.29
CA LEU A 329 4.02 -28.34 2.38
C LEU A 329 5.52 -28.01 2.55
N ALA A 330 6.25 -28.84 3.31
CA ALA A 330 7.70 -28.71 3.43
C ALA A 330 8.40 -28.94 2.09
N ALA A 331 8.03 -30.02 1.38
CA ALA A 331 8.59 -30.31 0.04
C ALA A 331 8.31 -29.17 -0.97
N LEU A 332 7.08 -28.61 -0.97
CA LEU A 332 6.76 -27.43 -1.80
C LEU A 332 7.64 -26.22 -1.44
N LYS A 333 7.89 -26.01 -0.16
CA LYS A 333 8.77 -24.93 0.31
C LYS A 333 10.22 -25.16 -0.12
N ASP A 334 10.72 -26.40 -0.04
CA ASP A 334 12.08 -26.75 -0.46
C ASP A 334 12.30 -26.47 -1.94
N VAL A 335 11.31 -26.69 -2.80
CA VAL A 335 11.34 -26.30 -4.21
C VAL A 335 11.49 -24.80 -4.37
N VAL A 336 10.72 -23.99 -3.61
CA VAL A 336 10.85 -22.51 -3.67
C VAL A 336 12.23 -22.06 -3.23
N ILE A 337 12.79 -22.65 -2.15
CA ILE A 337 14.14 -22.36 -1.65
C ILE A 337 15.18 -22.67 -2.72
N ALA A 338 15.11 -23.85 -3.34
CA ALA A 338 16.04 -24.24 -4.40
C ALA A 338 15.99 -23.30 -5.60
N ARG A 339 14.78 -22.95 -6.05
CA ARG A 339 14.62 -22.00 -7.17
C ARG A 339 15.08 -20.58 -6.80
N ALA A 340 14.85 -20.13 -5.58
CA ALA A 340 15.33 -18.85 -5.07
C ALA A 340 16.86 -18.80 -5.10
N ALA A 341 17.51 -19.88 -4.65
CA ALA A 341 18.98 -19.99 -4.68
C ALA A 341 19.54 -20.01 -6.11
N GLU A 342 18.92 -20.76 -7.03
CA GLU A 342 19.33 -20.81 -8.46
C GLU A 342 19.27 -19.43 -9.13
N LEU A 343 18.26 -18.64 -8.76
CA LEU A 343 18.02 -17.31 -9.31
C LEU A 343 18.71 -16.19 -8.52
N ASP A 344 19.34 -16.54 -7.40
CA ASP A 344 19.89 -15.56 -6.45
C ASP A 344 18.85 -14.46 -6.10
N LEU A 345 17.60 -14.88 -5.80
CA LEU A 345 16.47 -14.02 -5.42
C LEU A 345 15.94 -14.41 -4.04
N PRO A 346 15.35 -13.47 -3.28
CA PRO A 346 14.73 -13.78 -2.01
C PRO A 346 13.54 -14.76 -2.17
N GLU A 347 13.43 -15.77 -1.30
CA GLU A 347 12.32 -16.75 -1.32
C GLU A 347 10.94 -16.04 -1.29
N GLY A 348 10.79 -15.02 -0.45
CA GLY A 348 9.54 -14.26 -0.31
C GLY A 348 9.14 -13.48 -1.56
N LEU A 349 10.10 -13.15 -2.44
CA LEU A 349 9.83 -12.54 -3.74
C LEU A 349 9.22 -13.57 -4.71
N LEU A 350 9.67 -14.82 -4.65
CA LEU A 350 9.15 -15.88 -5.50
C LEU A 350 7.76 -16.33 -5.02
N CYS A 351 7.65 -16.74 -3.75
CA CYS A 351 6.40 -17.30 -3.24
C CYS A 351 6.27 -17.12 -1.72
N ALA A 352 5.27 -16.40 -1.27
CA ALA A 352 4.94 -16.37 0.15
C ALA A 352 4.29 -17.70 0.57
N ARG A 353 4.59 -18.16 1.79
CA ARG A 353 4.07 -19.41 2.38
C ARG A 353 2.56 -19.60 2.22
N ARG A 354 1.77 -18.53 2.38
CA ARG A 354 0.32 -18.57 2.24
C ARG A 354 -0.15 -19.07 0.86
N HIS A 355 0.63 -18.82 -0.20
CA HIS A 355 0.30 -19.27 -1.56
C HIS A 355 0.57 -20.77 -1.73
N LEU A 356 1.61 -21.31 -1.07
CA LEU A 356 1.85 -22.76 -1.02
C LEU A 356 0.76 -23.48 -0.23
N GLU A 357 0.32 -22.92 0.90
CA GLU A 357 -0.79 -23.44 1.69
C GLU A 357 -2.10 -23.43 0.87
N SER A 358 -2.38 -22.34 0.15
CA SER A 358 -3.54 -22.26 -0.75
C SER A 358 -3.46 -23.29 -1.85
N LEU A 359 -2.34 -23.38 -2.58
CA LEU A 359 -2.12 -24.36 -3.64
C LEU A 359 -2.30 -25.79 -3.14
N LEU A 360 -1.75 -26.10 -1.95
CA LEU A 360 -1.87 -27.41 -1.33
C LEU A 360 -3.30 -27.81 -1.01
N VAL A 361 -4.09 -26.85 -0.48
CA VAL A 361 -5.46 -27.11 -0.01
C VAL A 361 -6.47 -27.08 -1.14
N THR A 362 -6.39 -26.08 -2.03
CA THR A 362 -7.39 -25.86 -3.09
C THR A 362 -7.07 -26.60 -4.38
N ARG A 363 -5.83 -27.06 -4.57
CA ARG A 363 -5.33 -27.64 -5.82
C ARG A 363 -5.45 -26.70 -7.02
N THR A 364 -5.61 -25.40 -6.75
CA THR A 364 -5.75 -24.35 -7.77
C THR A 364 -4.52 -23.45 -7.72
N TRP A 365 -3.99 -23.11 -8.88
CA TRP A 365 -2.85 -22.20 -8.98
C TRP A 365 -3.24 -20.80 -8.44
N PRO A 366 -2.50 -20.26 -7.45
CA PRO A 366 -2.82 -18.96 -6.89
C PRO A 366 -2.58 -17.82 -7.90
N LYS A 367 -3.57 -16.97 -8.16
CA LYS A 367 -3.45 -15.80 -9.08
C LYS A 367 -2.26 -14.90 -8.73
N ALA A 368 -1.90 -14.79 -7.46
CA ALA A 368 -0.74 -14.02 -7.01
C ALA A 368 0.60 -14.55 -7.56
N LEU A 369 0.64 -15.80 -8.01
CA LEU A 369 1.81 -16.44 -8.62
C LEU A 369 1.73 -16.52 -10.15
N ASP A 370 0.79 -15.84 -10.80
CA ASP A 370 0.74 -15.73 -12.26
C ASP A 370 1.90 -14.88 -12.79
N GLY A 371 2.04 -14.83 -14.11
CA GLY A 371 3.11 -14.13 -14.81
C GLY A 371 4.46 -14.81 -14.66
N TRP A 372 5.52 -14.06 -14.42
CA TRP A 372 6.87 -14.60 -14.37
C TRP A 372 7.04 -15.71 -13.30
N ARG A 373 6.38 -15.58 -12.15
CA ARG A 373 6.43 -16.60 -11.08
C ARG A 373 5.88 -17.94 -11.52
N ARG A 374 4.84 -17.94 -12.35
CA ARG A 374 4.28 -19.16 -12.92
C ARG A 374 5.31 -19.86 -13.79
N GLY A 375 6.01 -19.13 -14.65
CA GLY A 375 7.07 -19.70 -15.50
C GLY A 375 8.21 -20.35 -14.71
N VAL A 376 8.49 -19.83 -13.51
CA VAL A 376 9.57 -20.33 -12.65
C VAL A 376 9.16 -21.50 -11.78
N LEU A 377 7.93 -21.51 -11.25
CA LEU A 377 7.52 -22.39 -10.14
C LEU A 377 6.49 -23.45 -10.54
N HIS A 378 5.66 -23.21 -11.57
CA HIS A 378 4.48 -24.03 -11.85
C HIS A 378 4.81 -25.51 -11.96
N ASP A 379 5.65 -25.89 -12.90
CA ASP A 379 5.91 -27.29 -13.21
C ASP A 379 6.58 -28.02 -12.04
N ALA A 380 7.49 -27.34 -11.35
CA ALA A 380 8.19 -27.89 -10.20
C ALA A 380 7.29 -28.08 -8.96
N LEU A 381 6.25 -27.25 -8.79
CA LEU A 381 5.31 -27.38 -7.67
C LEU A 381 4.16 -28.35 -7.99
N ILE A 382 3.63 -28.31 -9.22
CA ILE A 382 2.46 -29.16 -9.60
C ILE A 382 2.81 -30.64 -9.59
N VAL A 383 4.03 -31.04 -10.00
CA VAL A 383 4.45 -32.44 -10.01
C VAL A 383 4.45 -33.08 -8.62
N LEU A 384 4.58 -32.27 -7.56
CA LEU A 384 4.52 -32.76 -6.17
C LEU A 384 3.10 -32.95 -5.64
N LEU A 385 2.12 -32.38 -6.31
CA LEU A 385 0.73 -32.47 -5.85
C LEU A 385 0.12 -33.80 -6.30
N PRO A 386 -0.53 -34.58 -5.39
CA PRO A 386 -1.16 -35.85 -5.71
C PRO A 386 -2.38 -35.70 -6.62
#